data_c81e30d11d835fce41a9d6b66a471c69
#
_entry.id   c81e30d11d835fce41a9d6b66a471c69
#
_cell.length_a   1.000
_cell.length_b   1.000
_cell.length_c   1.000
_cell.angle_alpha   90.00
_cell.angle_beta   90.00
_cell.angle_gamma   90.00
#
_symmetry.space_group_name_H-M   'P 1'
#
loop_
_entity.id
_entity.type
_entity.pdbx_description
1 polymer ?
#
loop_
_entity_poly.entity_id
_entity_poly.type
_entity_poly.pdbx_seq_one_letter_code
_entity_poly.pdbx_strand_id
1 'polypeptide(L)'
;RSIRRGYQKSGFLWLKTLRENGFGGILADDMGLGKTLQVISLLLSEQESAKAGEWEWHRSLIVCPASLVYNWQKEISRFAPQIKTTLVTGLATERQRIVRHTKEGEVLITSYDLLKRDVELYRDMVFAIQVIDEAQYIKNPGTQAAKGVKQITAGFKLALTGTPIENRLSELWSIF
;
A
#
# COMPACT_ATOMS: atom_id res chain seq x y z
N ARG A 1 -12.74 -4.13 18.44
CA ARG A 1 -11.61 -3.26 18.81
C ARG A 1 -10.36 -4.10 18.80
N SER A 2 -9.48 -3.92 17.79
CA SER A 2 -8.20 -4.61 17.78
C SER A 2 -7.36 -4.12 18.96
N ILE A 3 -6.84 -5.05 19.75
CA ILE A 3 -5.90 -4.74 20.81
C ILE A 3 -4.60 -4.31 20.15
N ARG A 4 -4.35 -3.01 20.07
CA ARG A 4 -3.10 -2.47 19.54
C ARG A 4 -2.06 -2.45 20.65
N ARG A 5 -0.91 -3.02 20.38
CA ARG A 5 0.24 -2.89 21.28
C ARG A 5 0.72 -1.43 21.30
N GLY A 6 1.34 -0.98 22.37
CA GLY A 6 1.73 0.43 22.53
C GLY A 6 2.57 0.98 21.38
N TYR A 7 3.52 0.19 20.87
CA TYR A 7 4.37 0.61 19.75
C TYR A 7 3.59 0.77 18.44
N GLN A 8 2.52 -0.01 18.23
CA GLN A 8 1.67 0.10 17.05
C GLN A 8 0.90 1.42 17.05
N LYS A 9 0.44 1.86 18.20
CA LYS A 9 -0.22 3.16 18.33
C LYS A 9 0.73 4.32 17.99
N SER A 10 1.96 4.26 18.48
CA SER A 10 2.96 5.28 18.20
C SER A 10 3.30 5.33 16.70
N GLY A 11 3.50 4.16 16.08
CA GLY A 11 3.74 4.05 14.64
C GLY A 11 2.56 4.58 13.81
N PHE A 12 1.34 4.26 14.21
CA PHE A 12 0.13 4.74 13.55
C PHE A 12 0.02 6.26 13.59
N LEU A 13 0.26 6.89 14.74
CA LEU A 13 0.22 8.35 14.87
C LEU A 13 1.28 9.01 13.99
N TRP A 14 2.49 8.44 13.92
CA TRP A 14 3.56 8.95 13.07
C TRP A 14 3.18 8.87 11.59
N LEU A 15 2.64 7.75 11.13
CA LEU A 15 2.20 7.57 9.74
C LEU A 15 1.08 8.54 9.37
N LYS A 16 0.11 8.75 10.26
CA LYS A 16 -0.97 9.70 10.02
C LYS A 16 -0.44 11.14 9.88
N THR A 17 0.49 11.53 10.74
CA THR A 17 1.14 12.84 10.66
C THR A 17 1.86 13.05 9.34
N LEU A 18 2.60 12.05 8.88
CA LEU A 18 3.28 12.11 7.58
C LEU A 18 2.31 12.32 6.44
N ARG A 19 1.19 11.60 6.44
CA ARG A 19 0.16 11.74 5.43
C ARG A 19 -0.44 13.15 5.40
N GLU A 20 -0.80 13.70 6.55
CA GLU A 20 -1.39 15.05 6.65
C GLU A 20 -0.44 16.13 6.11
N ASN A 21 0.85 15.91 6.18
CA ASN A 21 1.88 16.81 5.64
C ASN A 21 2.25 16.49 4.18
N GLY A 22 1.61 15.51 3.55
CA GLY A 22 1.85 15.15 2.15
C GLY A 22 3.16 14.40 1.89
N PHE A 23 3.77 13.84 2.92
CA PHE A 23 5.02 13.10 2.81
C PHE A 23 4.77 11.60 2.69
N GLY A 24 5.68 10.89 2.04
CA GLY A 24 5.76 9.44 2.08
C GLY A 24 6.45 8.96 3.36
N GLY A 25 6.38 7.69 3.64
CA GLY A 25 7.02 7.08 4.80
C GLY A 25 7.66 5.74 4.48
N ILE A 26 8.64 5.37 5.30
CA ILE A 26 9.27 4.05 5.26
C ILE A 26 9.15 3.46 6.66
N LEU A 27 8.60 2.25 6.71
CA LEU A 27 8.44 1.52 7.95
C LEU A 27 9.32 0.28 7.94
N ALA A 28 10.29 0.24 8.84
CA ALA A 28 11.17 -0.89 9.02
C ALA A 28 10.88 -1.56 10.36
N ASP A 29 10.73 -2.88 10.34
CA ASP A 29 10.49 -3.65 11.54
C ASP A 29 10.88 -5.11 11.26
N ASP A 30 11.51 -5.74 12.25
CA ASP A 30 11.84 -7.17 12.21
C ASP A 30 10.62 -8.06 12.47
N MET A 31 9.51 -7.47 12.94
CA MET A 31 8.27 -8.17 13.24
C MET A 31 7.19 -7.85 12.21
N GLY A 32 7.09 -8.67 11.15
CA GLY A 32 6.18 -8.49 10.03
C GLY A 32 4.71 -8.24 10.40
N LEU A 33 4.20 -8.89 11.44
CA LEU A 33 2.83 -8.71 11.89
C LEU A 33 2.56 -7.29 12.40
N GLY A 34 3.53 -6.67 13.07
CA GLY A 34 3.41 -5.29 13.54
C GLY A 34 3.22 -4.31 12.40
N LYS A 35 3.96 -4.46 11.32
CA LYS A 35 3.84 -3.62 10.12
C LYS A 35 2.47 -3.78 9.46
N THR A 36 2.00 -5.00 9.28
CA THR A 36 0.69 -5.28 8.70
C THR A 36 -0.43 -4.59 9.47
N LEU A 37 -0.42 -4.71 10.80
CA LEU A 37 -1.44 -4.08 11.64
C LEU A 37 -1.38 -2.55 11.58
N GLN A 38 -0.20 -1.96 11.45
CA GLN A 38 -0.06 -0.51 11.28
C GLN A 38 -0.64 -0.04 9.94
N VAL A 39 -0.39 -0.77 8.86
CA VAL A 39 -0.97 -0.48 7.55
C VAL A 39 -2.49 -0.59 7.58
N ILE A 40 -3.02 -1.65 8.16
CA ILE A 40 -4.47 -1.84 8.29
C ILE A 40 -5.10 -0.70 9.11
N SER A 41 -4.43 -0.25 10.17
CA SER A 41 -4.87 0.89 10.96
C SER A 41 -4.90 2.18 10.15
N LEU A 42 -3.91 2.39 9.27
CA LEU A 42 -3.87 3.53 8.37
C LEU A 42 -5.02 3.50 7.36
N LEU A 43 -5.29 2.35 6.77
CA LEU A 43 -6.40 2.16 5.84
C LEU A 43 -7.76 2.43 6.51
N LEU A 44 -7.94 1.96 7.73
CA LEU A 44 -9.15 2.24 8.51
C LEU A 44 -9.31 3.72 8.83
N SER A 45 -8.23 4.38 9.20
CA SER A 45 -8.24 5.82 9.47
C SER A 45 -8.62 6.61 8.23
N GLU A 46 -8.13 6.21 7.07
CA GLU A 46 -8.48 6.81 5.78
C GLU A 46 -9.98 6.67 5.50
N GLN A 47 -10.52 5.49 5.71
CA GLN A 47 -11.94 5.23 5.53
C GLN A 47 -12.81 6.08 6.47
N GLU A 48 -12.43 6.19 7.74
CA GLU A 48 -13.14 7.00 8.73
C GLU A 48 -13.11 8.49 8.39
N SER A 49 -11.95 9.00 7.96
CA SER A 49 -11.81 10.40 7.57
C SER A 49 -12.63 10.74 6.34
N ALA A 50 -12.68 9.85 5.37
CA ALA A 50 -13.51 10.02 4.17
C ALA A 50 -15.00 10.05 4.52
N LYS A 51 -15.45 9.17 5.43
CA LYS A 51 -16.84 9.16 5.93
C LYS A 51 -17.19 10.43 6.71
N ALA A 52 -16.22 11.01 7.40
CA ALA A 52 -16.39 12.27 8.12
C ALA A 52 -16.36 13.48 7.18
N GLY A 53 -16.05 13.30 5.89
CA GLY A 53 -15.99 14.38 4.92
C GLY A 53 -14.70 15.21 4.99
N GLU A 54 -13.67 14.70 5.66
CA GLU A 54 -12.40 15.42 5.79
C GLU A 54 -11.63 15.48 4.45
N TRP A 55 -11.77 14.44 3.61
CA TRP A 55 -11.25 14.41 2.24
C TRP A 55 -11.97 13.38 1.38
N GLU A 56 -11.71 13.40 0.08
CA GLU A 56 -12.28 12.43 -0.85
C GLU A 56 -11.75 11.03 -0.58
N TRP A 57 -12.62 10.04 -0.67
CA TRP A 57 -12.28 8.66 -0.44
C TRP A 57 -11.83 7.99 -1.73
N HIS A 58 -10.54 8.01 -1.97
CA HIS A 58 -9.94 7.32 -3.10
C HIS A 58 -9.64 5.86 -2.77
N ARG A 59 -9.39 5.09 -3.81
CA ARG A 59 -8.89 3.73 -3.68
C ARG A 59 -7.48 3.73 -3.09
N SER A 60 -7.07 2.60 -2.51
CA SER A 60 -5.70 2.36 -2.08
C SER A 60 -5.12 1.18 -2.85
N LEU A 61 -3.81 1.12 -2.99
CA LEU A 61 -3.10 0.08 -3.73
C LEU A 61 -1.99 -0.51 -2.86
N ILE A 62 -2.00 -1.84 -2.72
CA ILE A 62 -0.92 -2.58 -2.07
C ILE A 62 -0.18 -3.36 -3.16
N VAL A 63 1.14 -3.15 -3.24
CA VAL A 63 2.04 -3.86 -4.14
C VAL A 63 3.00 -4.70 -3.30
N CYS A 64 3.07 -5.99 -3.59
CA CYS A 64 3.87 -6.94 -2.83
C CYS A 64 4.41 -8.06 -3.73
N PRO A 65 5.33 -8.89 -3.24
CA PRO A 65 5.66 -10.13 -3.94
C PRO A 65 4.43 -11.01 -4.17
N ALA A 66 4.39 -11.72 -5.28
CA ALA A 66 3.22 -12.54 -5.66
C ALA A 66 2.79 -13.53 -4.56
N SER A 67 3.75 -14.07 -3.81
CA SER A 67 3.49 -15.02 -2.72
C SER A 67 2.73 -14.41 -1.53
N LEU A 68 2.69 -13.08 -1.42
CA LEU A 68 2.07 -12.37 -0.29
C LEU A 68 0.71 -11.76 -0.63
N VAL A 69 0.26 -11.80 -1.87
CA VAL A 69 -0.99 -11.18 -2.31
C VAL A 69 -2.19 -11.71 -1.51
N TYR A 70 -2.34 -13.02 -1.43
CA TYR A 70 -3.46 -13.63 -0.69
C TYR A 70 -3.33 -13.41 0.82
N ASN A 71 -2.10 -13.38 1.34
CA ASN A 71 -1.87 -13.11 2.76
C ASN A 71 -2.36 -11.71 3.15
N TRP A 72 -2.13 -10.70 2.32
CA TRP A 72 -2.64 -9.35 2.55
C TRP A 72 -4.16 -9.34 2.62
N GLN A 73 -4.82 -9.98 1.67
CA GLN A 73 -6.29 -10.07 1.68
C GLN A 73 -6.81 -10.75 2.96
N LYS A 74 -6.19 -11.87 3.32
CA LYS A 74 -6.56 -12.62 4.52
C LYS A 74 -6.41 -11.78 5.79
N GLU A 75 -5.30 -11.08 5.95
CA GLU A 75 -5.03 -10.27 7.13
C GLU A 75 -5.99 -9.06 7.21
N ILE A 76 -6.24 -8.39 6.10
CA ILE A 76 -7.22 -7.30 6.07
C ILE A 76 -8.61 -7.81 6.43
N SER A 77 -9.04 -8.92 5.86
CA SER A 77 -10.35 -9.53 6.15
C SER A 77 -10.48 -9.91 7.62
N ARG A 78 -9.39 -10.35 8.23
CA ARG A 78 -9.37 -10.75 9.64
C ARG A 78 -9.46 -9.55 10.59
N PHE A 79 -8.71 -8.50 10.34
CA PHE A 79 -8.57 -7.36 11.28
C PHE A 79 -9.47 -6.18 10.93
N ALA A 80 -9.90 -6.07 9.69
CA ALA A 80 -10.72 -4.96 9.20
C ALA A 80 -11.71 -5.45 8.13
N PRO A 81 -12.69 -6.29 8.51
CA PRO A 81 -13.63 -6.88 7.54
C PRO A 81 -14.49 -5.85 6.82
N GLN A 82 -14.61 -4.65 7.34
CA GLN A 82 -15.34 -3.55 6.69
C GLN A 82 -14.62 -2.96 5.48
N ILE A 83 -13.32 -3.25 5.32
CA ILE A 83 -12.56 -2.81 4.15
C ILE A 83 -12.77 -3.82 3.02
N LYS A 84 -13.24 -3.32 1.88
CA LYS A 84 -13.34 -4.14 0.68
C LYS A 84 -11.98 -4.25 -0.01
N THR A 85 -11.50 -5.47 -0.16
CA THR A 85 -10.25 -5.76 -0.88
C THR A 85 -10.55 -6.39 -2.23
N THR A 86 -9.73 -6.07 -3.22
CA THR A 86 -9.85 -6.60 -4.57
C THR A 86 -8.47 -7.07 -5.04
N LEU A 87 -8.36 -8.36 -5.34
CA LEU A 87 -7.13 -8.91 -5.90
C LEU A 87 -7.08 -8.63 -7.40
N VAL A 88 -6.02 -7.95 -7.84
CA VAL A 88 -5.78 -7.70 -9.26
C VAL A 88 -4.80 -8.76 -9.74
N THR A 89 -5.32 -9.93 -10.09
CA THR A 89 -4.58 -11.14 -10.47
C THR A 89 -5.25 -11.83 -11.65
N GLY A 90 -4.63 -12.87 -12.16
CA GLY A 90 -5.15 -13.65 -13.28
C GLY A 90 -4.59 -13.19 -14.62
N LEU A 91 -5.31 -13.48 -15.70
CA LEU A 91 -4.93 -13.10 -17.05
C LEU A 91 -5.04 -11.59 -17.26
N ALA A 92 -4.33 -11.06 -18.26
CA ALA A 92 -4.32 -9.63 -18.55
C ALA A 92 -5.73 -9.05 -18.78
N THR A 93 -6.57 -9.78 -19.51
CA THR A 93 -7.96 -9.36 -19.76
C THR A 93 -8.80 -9.38 -18.49
N GLU A 94 -8.57 -10.32 -17.61
CA GLU A 94 -9.24 -10.40 -16.30
C GLU A 94 -8.83 -9.22 -15.42
N ARG A 95 -7.53 -8.94 -15.34
CA ARG A 95 -7.01 -7.83 -14.54
C ARG A 95 -7.56 -6.49 -15.02
N GLN A 96 -7.61 -6.29 -16.33
CA GLN A 96 -8.19 -5.10 -16.94
C GLN A 96 -9.66 -4.91 -16.52
N ARG A 97 -10.44 -5.98 -16.60
CA ARG A 97 -11.83 -5.98 -16.15
C ARG A 97 -11.96 -5.68 -14.67
N ILE A 98 -11.16 -6.33 -13.85
CA ILE A 98 -11.16 -6.15 -12.38
C ILE A 98 -10.92 -4.66 -12.04
N VAL A 99 -9.86 -4.07 -12.57
CA VAL A 99 -9.50 -2.67 -12.30
C VAL A 99 -10.62 -1.71 -12.71
N ARG A 100 -11.20 -1.93 -13.88
CA ARG A 100 -12.29 -1.09 -14.41
C ARG A 100 -13.56 -1.13 -13.55
N HIS A 101 -13.80 -2.22 -12.83
CA HIS A 101 -14.98 -2.39 -12.00
C HIS A 101 -14.77 -2.01 -10.54
N THR A 102 -13.55 -1.61 -10.16
CA THR A 102 -13.30 -1.14 -8.80
C THR A 102 -13.94 0.21 -8.57
N LYS A 103 -14.34 0.45 -7.32
CA LYS A 103 -14.96 1.69 -6.88
C LYS A 103 -14.07 2.41 -5.87
N GLU A 104 -14.33 3.69 -5.68
CA GLU A 104 -13.65 4.45 -4.63
C GLU A 104 -13.81 3.76 -3.27
N GLY A 105 -12.76 3.80 -2.47
CA GLY A 105 -12.71 3.18 -1.16
C GLY A 105 -12.24 1.72 -1.14
N GLU A 106 -12.12 1.07 -2.29
CA GLU A 106 -11.59 -0.29 -2.35
C GLU A 106 -10.07 -0.29 -2.17
N VAL A 107 -9.55 -1.36 -1.60
CA VAL A 107 -8.12 -1.62 -1.51
C VAL A 107 -7.74 -2.69 -2.55
N LEU A 108 -6.99 -2.27 -3.55
CA LEU A 108 -6.49 -3.16 -4.60
C LEU A 108 -5.17 -3.77 -4.16
N ILE A 109 -4.99 -5.05 -4.41
CA ILE A 109 -3.77 -5.78 -4.08
C ILE A 109 -3.25 -6.46 -5.32
N THR A 110 -1.99 -6.20 -5.67
CA THR A 110 -1.33 -6.79 -6.83
C THR A 110 0.14 -7.08 -6.54
N SER A 111 0.78 -7.83 -7.44
CA SER A 111 2.20 -8.12 -7.32
C SER A 111 3.05 -7.13 -8.12
N TYR A 112 4.35 -7.08 -7.83
CA TYR A 112 5.30 -6.28 -8.60
C TYR A 112 5.32 -6.68 -10.07
N ASP A 113 5.32 -7.99 -10.35
CA ASP A 113 5.36 -8.50 -11.71
C ASP A 113 4.14 -8.12 -12.52
N LEU A 114 2.96 -8.12 -11.91
CA LEU A 114 1.74 -7.74 -12.58
C LEU A 114 1.64 -6.22 -12.72
N LEU A 115 2.05 -5.46 -11.71
CA LEU A 115 2.03 -3.99 -11.79
C LEU A 115 2.87 -3.48 -12.96
N LYS A 116 4.08 -4.01 -13.15
CA LYS A 116 4.95 -3.56 -14.26
C LYS A 116 4.32 -3.79 -15.63
N ARG A 117 3.46 -4.82 -15.75
CA ARG A 117 2.72 -5.11 -16.99
C ARG A 117 1.48 -4.24 -17.14
N ASP A 118 0.90 -3.80 -16.03
CA ASP A 118 -0.41 -3.17 -15.96
C ASP A 118 -0.35 -1.65 -15.73
N VAL A 119 0.82 -1.02 -15.82
CA VAL A 119 0.95 0.43 -15.51
C VAL A 119 -0.05 1.29 -16.24
N GLU A 120 -0.39 0.95 -17.47
CA GLU A 120 -1.36 1.69 -18.26
C GLU A 120 -2.79 1.62 -17.71
N LEU A 121 -3.14 0.53 -17.00
CA LEU A 121 -4.45 0.41 -16.36
C LEU A 121 -4.66 1.43 -15.25
N TYR A 122 -3.56 1.88 -14.64
CA TYR A 122 -3.58 2.78 -13.49
C TYR A 122 -3.30 4.24 -13.86
N ARG A 123 -3.08 4.54 -15.15
CA ARG A 123 -2.62 5.87 -15.60
C ARG A 123 -3.49 7.01 -15.10
N ASP A 124 -4.80 6.87 -15.18
CA ASP A 124 -5.75 7.94 -14.84
C ASP A 124 -6.31 7.79 -13.42
N MET A 125 -5.76 6.88 -12.63
CA MET A 125 -6.21 6.63 -11.27
C MET A 125 -5.37 7.40 -10.27
N VAL A 126 -6.03 7.95 -9.26
CA VAL A 126 -5.38 8.56 -8.10
C VAL A 126 -5.73 7.71 -6.89
N PHE A 127 -4.70 7.23 -6.19
CA PHE A 127 -4.87 6.46 -4.97
C PHE A 127 -4.69 7.36 -3.75
N ALA A 128 -5.41 7.06 -2.68
CA ALA A 128 -5.18 7.71 -1.40
C ALA A 128 -3.84 7.26 -0.82
N ILE A 129 -3.61 5.95 -0.84
CA ILE A 129 -2.42 5.33 -0.27
C ILE A 129 -1.88 4.28 -1.24
N GLN A 130 -0.58 4.31 -1.47
CA GLN A 130 0.16 3.22 -2.11
C GLN A 130 1.07 2.59 -1.07
N VAL A 131 0.88 1.31 -0.80
CA VAL A 131 1.73 0.52 0.09
C VAL A 131 2.62 -0.39 -0.76
N ILE A 132 3.91 -0.36 -0.50
CA ILE A 132 4.90 -1.20 -1.18
C ILE A 132 5.49 -2.13 -0.12
N ASP A 133 5.11 -3.40 -0.17
CA ASP A 133 5.60 -4.40 0.78
C ASP A 133 6.86 -5.08 0.25
N GLU A 134 7.76 -5.45 1.16
CA GLU A 134 9.07 -5.99 0.81
C GLU A 134 9.81 -5.06 -0.16
N ALA A 135 9.88 -3.78 0.19
CA ALA A 135 10.35 -2.70 -0.69
C ALA A 135 11.79 -2.87 -1.17
N GLN A 136 12.60 -3.69 -0.50
CA GLN A 136 13.94 -4.05 -0.98
C GLN A 136 13.91 -4.73 -2.35
N TYR A 137 12.77 -5.27 -2.75
CA TYR A 137 12.56 -5.87 -4.07
C TYR A 137 12.78 -4.88 -5.22
N ILE A 138 12.53 -3.60 -4.97
CA ILE A 138 12.67 -2.53 -5.96
C ILE A 138 13.76 -1.51 -5.60
N LYS A 139 14.76 -1.93 -4.83
CA LYS A 139 15.88 -1.07 -4.42
C LYS A 139 16.67 -0.48 -5.59
N ASN A 140 16.67 -1.15 -6.75
CA ASN A 140 17.28 -0.64 -7.96
C ASN A 140 16.25 0.17 -8.76
N PRO A 141 16.36 1.51 -8.81
CA PRO A 141 15.36 2.36 -9.48
C PRO A 141 15.31 2.18 -10.99
N GLY A 142 16.32 1.52 -11.59
CA GLY A 142 16.36 1.25 -13.02
C GLY A 142 15.49 0.08 -13.48
N THR A 143 14.97 -0.72 -12.56
CA THR A 143 14.14 -1.89 -12.92
C THR A 143 12.75 -1.46 -13.39
N GLN A 144 12.10 -2.31 -14.20
CA GLN A 144 10.74 -2.07 -14.66
C GLN A 144 9.74 -2.05 -13.51
N ALA A 145 9.95 -2.90 -12.50
CA ALA A 145 9.09 -2.91 -11.31
C ALA A 145 9.19 -1.59 -10.53
N ALA A 146 10.39 -1.06 -10.33
CA ALA A 146 10.59 0.22 -9.66
C ALA A 146 9.96 1.37 -10.44
N LYS A 147 10.13 1.39 -11.75
CA LYS A 147 9.50 2.39 -12.63
C LYS A 147 7.98 2.31 -12.57
N GLY A 148 7.41 1.11 -12.56
CA GLY A 148 5.97 0.91 -12.43
C GLY A 148 5.42 1.46 -11.13
N VAL A 149 6.09 1.19 -10.03
CA VAL A 149 5.73 1.72 -8.70
C VAL A 149 5.75 3.25 -8.70
N LYS A 150 6.78 3.85 -9.28
CA LYS A 150 6.94 5.32 -9.35
C LYS A 150 5.85 5.99 -10.17
N GLN A 151 5.32 5.33 -11.18
CA GLN A 151 4.27 5.88 -12.05
C GLN A 151 2.90 5.97 -11.39
N ILE A 152 2.69 5.27 -10.29
CA ILE A 152 1.42 5.32 -9.56
C ILE A 152 1.27 6.69 -8.89
N THR A 153 0.14 7.34 -9.12
CA THR A 153 -0.23 8.58 -8.43
C THR A 153 -0.94 8.26 -7.14
N ALA A 154 -0.38 8.69 -6.02
CA ALA A 154 -0.96 8.49 -4.70
C ALA A 154 -0.71 9.69 -3.80
N GLY A 155 -1.66 9.99 -2.93
CA GLY A 155 -1.52 11.07 -1.97
C GLY A 155 -0.52 10.77 -0.86
N PHE A 156 -0.34 9.49 -0.55
CA PHE A 156 0.65 9.01 0.41
C PHE A 156 1.27 7.72 -0.09
N LYS A 157 2.58 7.61 -0.01
CA LYS A 157 3.31 6.40 -0.39
C LYS A 157 4.08 5.85 0.81
N LEU A 158 3.89 4.57 1.10
CA LEU A 158 4.48 3.90 2.24
C LEU A 158 5.25 2.66 1.78
N ALA A 159 6.52 2.59 2.15
CA ALA A 159 7.35 1.41 1.91
C ALA A 159 7.53 0.61 3.19
N LEU A 160 7.33 -0.69 3.10
CA LEU A 160 7.60 -1.64 4.18
C LEU A 160 8.82 -2.47 3.82
N THR A 161 9.71 -2.64 4.78
CA THR A 161 10.89 -3.48 4.59
C THR A 161 11.24 -4.21 5.88
N GLY A 162 11.60 -5.48 5.76
CA GLY A 162 12.07 -6.30 6.88
C GLY A 162 13.56 -6.23 7.11
N THR A 163 14.31 -5.43 6.33
CA THR A 163 15.76 -5.32 6.48
C THR A 163 16.13 -4.00 7.16
N PRO A 164 17.19 -3.99 8.00
CA PRO A 164 17.71 -2.75 8.58
C PRO A 164 18.09 -1.74 7.49
N ILE A 165 17.73 -0.45 7.70
CA ILE A 165 17.72 0.56 6.64
C ILE A 165 18.96 1.44 6.61
N GLU A 166 19.99 1.20 7.40
CA GLU A 166 21.07 2.16 7.64
C GLU A 166 21.69 2.81 6.38
N ASN A 167 21.74 2.08 5.24
CA ASN A 167 22.28 2.56 3.98
C ASN A 167 21.28 2.61 2.82
N ARG A 168 19.99 2.32 3.04
CA ARG A 168 19.01 2.12 1.97
C ARG A 168 17.88 3.15 1.92
N LEU A 169 17.79 4.02 2.91
CA LEU A 169 16.78 5.10 2.94
C LEU A 169 16.86 5.98 1.71
N SER A 170 18.08 6.42 1.31
CA SER A 170 18.25 7.24 0.14
C SER A 170 17.90 6.53 -1.16
N GLU A 171 18.19 5.24 -1.26
CA GLU A 171 17.83 4.42 -2.43
C GLU A 171 16.30 4.25 -2.54
N LEU A 172 15.62 3.98 -1.42
CA LEU A 172 14.16 3.84 -1.40
C LEU A 172 13.46 5.18 -1.63
N TRP A 173 13.97 6.28 -1.08
CA TRP A 173 13.41 7.62 -1.30
C TRP A 173 13.49 8.06 -2.76
N SER A 174 14.46 7.58 -3.52
CA SER A 174 14.56 7.90 -4.95
C SER A 174 13.41 7.31 -5.78
N ILE A 175 12.67 6.34 -5.22
CA ILE A 175 11.53 5.68 -5.87
C ILE A 175 10.24 6.49 -5.67
N PHE A 176 10.19 7.29 -4.64
CA PHE A 176 9.06 8.16 -4.35
C PHE A 176 9.26 9.56 -4.91
#